data_8cb1a47ddb097dcb14be7cc461c6114f
#
_entry.id   8cb1a47ddb097dcb14be7cc461c6114f
#
_cell.length_a   1.000
_cell.length_b   1.000
_cell.length_c   1.000
_cell.angle_alpha   90.00
_cell.angle_beta   90.00
_cell.angle_gamma   90.00
#
_symmetry.space_group_name_H-M   'P 1'
#
loop_
_entity.id
_entity.type
_entity.pdbx_description
1 polymer ?
#
loop_
_entity_poly.entity_id
_entity_poly.type
_entity_poly.pdbx_seq_one_letter_code
_entity_poly.pdbx_strand_id
1 'polypeptide(L)'
;MKKYVVALLNFLFISQLTFGQAGGTSCSNAVTLTCGQTIGGSTLGVLPDNFDSGNFEGTAGQLWYTFTPLGSGTVEVSLCNNNTNYDTRVHAYSGSCGSLIFIAEDDDACVNPVFASDLVFAVSAGITYYVRVGGSFTNAGTYEGTFSCNLSILGCTNPLSCNFNPVANTNDGSCDFSSCYGCKYANALNYDPTATFDDGSCLFAAVIPGCTNSVASNYNNLATVDNGSCLYPGCTNASAYNFNPVANVDDGSCDLIGTCFGDMNQDGVITIEDVMLFIATFGTNCN
;
A
#
# COMPACT_ATOMS: atom_id res chain seq x y z
N MET A 1 28.61 -14.78 36.17
CA MET A 1 27.27 -15.41 36.22
C MET A 1 26.22 -14.30 36.28
N LYS A 2 25.65 -13.91 35.13
CA LYS A 2 24.55 -12.92 35.04
C LYS A 2 23.23 -13.68 35.05
N LYS A 3 22.44 -13.50 36.11
CA LYS A 3 21.09 -14.05 36.24
C LYS A 3 20.14 -13.22 35.36
N TYR A 4 19.56 -13.81 34.34
CA TYR A 4 18.46 -13.25 33.59
C TYR A 4 17.16 -13.52 34.37
N VAL A 5 16.51 -12.46 34.83
CA VAL A 5 15.16 -12.50 35.39
C VAL A 5 14.20 -12.46 34.20
N VAL A 6 13.56 -13.59 33.90
CA VAL A 6 12.46 -13.67 32.95
C VAL A 6 11.20 -13.20 33.67
N ALA A 7 10.73 -12.00 33.36
CA ALA A 7 9.42 -11.52 33.79
C ALA A 7 8.34 -12.18 32.95
N LEU A 8 7.61 -13.14 33.52
CA LEU A 8 6.37 -13.66 33.00
C LEU A 8 5.30 -12.58 33.11
N LEU A 9 5.00 -11.90 31.99
CA LEU A 9 3.77 -11.11 31.87
C LEU A 9 2.59 -12.08 31.78
N ASN A 10 1.89 -12.27 32.90
CA ASN A 10 0.56 -12.84 32.92
C ASN A 10 -0.39 -11.85 32.20
N PHE A 11 -0.72 -12.10 30.93
CA PHE A 11 -1.88 -11.50 30.30
C PHE A 11 -3.13 -12.09 30.98
N LEU A 12 -3.67 -11.38 31.94
CA LEU A 12 -5.04 -11.56 32.36
C LEU A 12 -5.91 -11.17 31.15
N PHE A 13 -6.44 -12.17 30.44
CA PHE A 13 -7.61 -11.97 29.59
C PHE A 13 -8.79 -11.64 30.53
N ILE A 14 -8.96 -10.35 30.82
CA ILE A 14 -10.25 -9.85 31.28
C ILE A 14 -11.16 -9.99 30.09
N SER A 15 -12.07 -11.00 30.11
CA SER A 15 -13.20 -11.04 29.22
C SER A 15 -13.97 -9.74 29.48
N GLN A 16 -13.80 -8.75 28.63
CA GLN A 16 -14.64 -7.57 28.57
C GLN A 16 -16.03 -8.14 28.23
N LEU A 17 -16.94 -8.14 29.19
CA LEU A 17 -18.35 -8.21 28.91
C LEU A 17 -18.62 -7.00 28.00
N THR A 18 -18.67 -7.24 26.70
CA THR A 18 -19.06 -6.22 25.73
C THR A 18 -20.56 -6.02 25.91
N PHE A 19 -20.93 -5.06 26.75
CA PHE A 19 -22.28 -4.53 26.71
C PHE A 19 -22.53 -4.02 25.30
N GLY A 20 -23.68 -4.34 24.73
CA GLY A 20 -24.08 -3.83 23.43
C GLY A 20 -24.02 -2.30 23.44
N GLN A 21 -23.78 -1.68 22.29
CA GLN A 21 -23.71 -0.24 22.18
C GLN A 21 -25.08 0.36 22.46
N ALA A 22 -25.16 1.25 23.48
CA ALA A 22 -26.39 1.96 23.81
C ALA A 22 -26.73 3.01 22.75
N GLY A 23 -28.02 3.10 22.39
CA GLY A 23 -28.52 4.13 21.46
C GLY A 23 -28.53 5.54 22.02
N GLY A 24 -28.71 6.53 21.16
CA GLY A 24 -28.92 7.93 21.54
C GLY A 24 -30.36 8.14 22.04
N THR A 25 -30.56 9.19 22.82
CA THR A 25 -31.89 9.51 23.41
C THR A 25 -32.81 10.32 22.48
N SER A 26 -32.36 10.62 21.28
CA SER A 26 -33.15 11.30 20.23
C SER A 26 -32.60 10.96 18.86
N CYS A 27 -33.39 11.16 17.81
CA CYS A 27 -32.94 11.01 16.44
C CYS A 27 -31.65 11.81 16.12
N SER A 28 -31.55 13.03 16.63
CA SER A 28 -30.41 13.94 16.33
C SER A 28 -29.09 13.50 16.96
N ASN A 29 -29.15 12.68 18.01
CA ASN A 29 -27.99 12.05 18.66
C ASN A 29 -27.97 10.54 18.50
N ALA A 30 -28.65 10.01 17.47
CA ALA A 30 -28.67 8.58 17.16
C ALA A 30 -27.25 8.01 17.00
N VAL A 31 -27.01 6.85 17.56
CA VAL A 31 -25.71 6.18 17.54
C VAL A 31 -25.56 5.41 16.26
N THR A 32 -24.42 5.59 15.57
CA THR A 32 -24.17 4.91 14.29
C THR A 32 -23.87 3.44 14.50
N LEU A 33 -24.58 2.59 13.75
CA LEU A 33 -24.39 1.15 13.72
C LEU A 33 -23.52 0.70 12.55
N THR A 34 -22.85 -0.43 12.79
CA THR A 34 -22.13 -1.21 11.77
C THR A 34 -22.65 -2.62 11.72
N CYS A 35 -22.64 -3.25 10.55
CA CYS A 35 -23.12 -4.63 10.39
C CYS A 35 -22.37 -5.61 11.30
N GLY A 36 -23.10 -6.51 11.93
CA GLY A 36 -22.57 -7.49 12.89
C GLY A 36 -22.37 -6.98 14.31
N GLN A 37 -22.84 -5.76 14.60
CA GLN A 37 -22.65 -5.14 15.90
C GLN A 37 -23.70 -5.63 16.92
N THR A 38 -23.28 -5.81 18.17
CA THR A 38 -24.21 -5.95 19.30
C THR A 38 -24.73 -4.59 19.73
N ILE A 39 -26.04 -4.50 19.98
CA ILE A 39 -26.71 -3.32 20.51
C ILE A 39 -27.27 -3.65 21.90
N GLY A 40 -27.43 -2.66 22.74
CA GLY A 40 -27.99 -2.86 24.06
C GLY A 40 -28.18 -1.54 24.79
N GLY A 41 -29.04 -1.54 25.78
CA GLY A 41 -29.30 -0.33 26.54
C GLY A 41 -30.43 -0.49 27.55
N SER A 42 -30.77 0.64 28.17
CA SER A 42 -31.90 0.74 29.09
C SER A 42 -32.78 1.90 28.70
N THR A 43 -34.06 1.65 28.56
CA THR A 43 -35.09 2.67 28.35
C THR A 43 -35.66 3.22 29.66
N LEU A 44 -35.23 2.62 30.80
CA LEU A 44 -35.65 3.08 32.15
C LEU A 44 -35.14 4.53 32.41
N GLY A 45 -36.06 5.42 32.72
CA GLY A 45 -35.74 6.82 33.04
C GLY A 45 -35.36 7.68 31.85
N VAL A 46 -35.36 7.13 30.64
CA VAL A 46 -35.23 7.91 29.42
C VAL A 46 -36.56 8.68 29.20
N LEU A 47 -36.45 9.99 28.99
CA LEU A 47 -37.65 10.78 28.66
C LEU A 47 -38.12 10.43 27.25
N PRO A 48 -39.43 10.29 27.02
CA PRO A 48 -39.95 10.11 25.68
C PRO A 48 -39.53 11.28 24.80
N ASP A 49 -39.07 11.03 23.59
CA ASP A 49 -38.86 12.06 22.61
C ASP A 49 -40.23 12.55 22.09
N ASN A 50 -40.32 13.83 21.70
CA ASN A 50 -41.56 14.38 21.16
C ASN A 50 -41.79 13.97 19.68
N PHE A 51 -41.12 12.91 19.21
CA PHE A 51 -41.31 12.44 17.85
C PHE A 51 -42.57 11.58 17.78
N ASP A 52 -43.67 12.20 17.34
CA ASP A 52 -44.93 11.54 17.08
C ASP A 52 -44.91 10.92 15.65
N SER A 53 -44.68 9.62 15.58
CA SER A 53 -44.79 8.88 14.31
C SER A 53 -46.22 8.41 14.02
N GLY A 54 -47.18 8.71 14.92
CA GLY A 54 -48.56 8.23 14.83
C GLY A 54 -48.74 6.75 15.12
N ASN A 55 -47.68 5.96 15.23
CA ASN A 55 -47.70 4.49 15.42
C ASN A 55 -47.07 4.03 16.73
N PHE A 56 -46.43 4.93 17.48
CA PHE A 56 -45.80 4.56 18.75
C PHE A 56 -46.75 4.93 19.91
N GLU A 57 -47.55 3.94 20.33
CA GLU A 57 -48.43 4.10 21.49
C GLU A 57 -47.64 3.89 22.78
N GLY A 58 -46.94 4.94 23.27
CA GLY A 58 -46.24 4.79 24.53
C GLY A 58 -45.59 6.05 25.05
N THR A 59 -45.58 6.22 26.37
CA THR A 59 -44.90 7.27 27.10
C THR A 59 -43.53 6.82 27.62
N ALA A 60 -43.04 5.64 27.24
CA ALA A 60 -41.74 5.14 27.60
C ALA A 60 -40.64 5.82 26.80
N GLY A 61 -39.46 5.93 27.39
CA GLY A 61 -38.29 6.44 26.68
C GLY A 61 -37.83 5.50 25.56
N GLN A 62 -37.18 6.08 24.58
CA GLN A 62 -36.69 5.34 23.42
C GLN A 62 -35.21 5.65 23.19
N LEU A 63 -34.53 4.68 22.55
CA LEU A 63 -33.14 4.81 22.11
C LEU A 63 -33.05 4.74 20.60
N TRP A 64 -32.20 5.59 20.03
CA TRP A 64 -32.08 5.78 18.60
C TRP A 64 -30.73 5.33 18.08
N TYR A 65 -30.76 4.65 16.95
CA TYR A 65 -29.61 4.26 16.14
C TYR A 65 -29.75 4.77 14.71
N THR A 66 -28.64 4.89 14.02
CA THR A 66 -28.62 5.26 12.61
C THR A 66 -27.58 4.44 11.86
N PHE A 67 -27.79 4.22 10.56
CA PHE A 67 -26.81 3.60 9.68
C PHE A 67 -27.06 4.01 8.24
N THR A 68 -26.00 3.93 7.42
CA THR A 68 -26.07 4.16 5.98
C THR A 68 -25.40 2.98 5.30
N PRO A 69 -26.17 2.08 4.65
CA PRO A 69 -25.63 0.87 4.04
C PRO A 69 -24.80 1.17 2.80
N LEU A 70 -23.70 0.44 2.61
CA LEU A 70 -22.86 0.51 1.40
C LEU A 70 -23.44 -0.27 0.22
N GLY A 71 -24.40 -1.16 0.47
CA GLY A 71 -25.09 -1.97 -0.53
C GLY A 71 -26.57 -2.03 -0.27
N SER A 72 -27.33 -2.48 -1.25
CA SER A 72 -28.77 -2.74 -1.09
C SER A 72 -29.01 -4.18 -0.62
N GLY A 73 -30.07 -4.41 0.13
CA GLY A 73 -30.40 -5.73 0.67
C GLY A 73 -31.37 -5.65 1.84
N THR A 74 -31.12 -6.44 2.87
CA THR A 74 -31.91 -6.45 4.11
C THR A 74 -31.03 -6.23 5.31
N VAL A 75 -31.59 -5.64 6.36
CA VAL A 75 -31.01 -5.57 7.69
C VAL A 75 -31.99 -6.16 8.69
N GLU A 76 -31.45 -6.68 9.79
CA GLU A 76 -32.19 -7.26 10.90
C GLU A 76 -31.74 -6.58 12.19
N VAL A 77 -32.72 -6.22 13.00
CA VAL A 77 -32.55 -5.73 14.37
C VAL A 77 -33.22 -6.72 15.28
N SER A 78 -32.46 -7.67 15.82
CA SER A 78 -32.99 -8.74 16.67
C SER A 78 -32.68 -8.44 18.13
N LEU A 79 -33.73 -8.35 18.93
CA LEU A 79 -33.67 -8.22 20.39
C LEU A 79 -33.98 -9.55 21.09
N CYS A 80 -33.97 -10.64 20.35
CA CYS A 80 -34.21 -12.01 20.81
C CYS A 80 -33.07 -12.52 21.70
N ASN A 81 -32.88 -11.85 22.84
CA ASN A 81 -31.81 -12.15 23.79
C ASN A 81 -32.40 -12.30 25.21
N ASN A 82 -31.88 -13.25 25.98
CA ASN A 82 -32.35 -13.50 27.36
C ASN A 82 -32.13 -12.32 28.32
N ASN A 83 -31.29 -11.35 27.93
CA ASN A 83 -31.06 -10.11 28.71
C ASN A 83 -32.08 -9.03 28.35
N THR A 84 -32.95 -9.24 27.37
CA THR A 84 -34.10 -8.38 27.09
C THR A 84 -35.20 -8.73 28.08
N ASN A 85 -35.60 -7.79 28.96
CA ASN A 85 -36.43 -8.06 30.12
C ASN A 85 -37.76 -7.29 30.12
N TYR A 86 -38.13 -6.70 28.99
CA TYR A 86 -39.38 -5.97 28.82
C TYR A 86 -39.95 -6.17 27.42
N ASP A 87 -41.21 -5.88 27.25
CA ASP A 87 -41.97 -5.90 26.02
C ASP A 87 -41.45 -4.76 25.10
N THR A 88 -40.59 -5.15 24.11
CA THR A 88 -39.89 -4.18 23.24
C THR A 88 -40.69 -3.91 21.98
N ARG A 89 -40.49 -2.73 21.42
CA ARG A 89 -40.97 -2.34 20.10
C ARG A 89 -39.89 -1.64 19.31
N VAL A 90 -39.67 -2.12 18.08
CA VAL A 90 -38.65 -1.58 17.18
C VAL A 90 -39.29 -0.97 15.96
N HIS A 91 -38.89 0.25 15.61
CA HIS A 91 -39.31 0.95 14.40
C HIS A 91 -38.13 1.31 13.54
N ALA A 92 -38.30 1.19 12.23
CA ALA A 92 -37.34 1.64 11.22
C ALA A 92 -37.89 2.80 10.39
N TYR A 93 -37.02 3.76 10.12
CA TYR A 93 -37.33 4.95 9.32
C TYR A 93 -36.21 5.21 8.30
N SER A 94 -36.54 5.92 7.23
CA SER A 94 -35.57 6.55 6.33
C SER A 94 -35.69 8.07 6.37
N GLY A 95 -34.73 8.80 5.79
CA GLY A 95 -34.78 10.25 5.65
C GLY A 95 -33.88 11.00 6.62
N SER A 96 -34.39 12.07 7.21
CA SER A 96 -33.66 12.92 8.16
C SER A 96 -34.52 13.19 9.41
N CYS A 97 -33.88 13.54 10.52
CA CYS A 97 -34.53 13.71 11.82
C CYS A 97 -35.70 14.74 11.84
N GLY A 98 -35.78 15.65 10.88
CA GLY A 98 -36.95 16.57 10.75
C GLY A 98 -38.04 16.08 9.80
N SER A 99 -37.80 14.94 9.10
CA SER A 99 -38.71 14.43 8.07
C SER A 99 -38.46 12.90 7.88
N LEU A 100 -38.68 12.15 8.94
CA LEU A 100 -38.56 10.70 8.92
C LEU A 100 -39.74 10.07 8.19
N ILE A 101 -39.47 9.07 7.37
CA ILE A 101 -40.43 8.26 6.63
C ILE A 101 -40.44 6.88 7.27
N PHE A 102 -41.58 6.43 7.76
CA PHE A 102 -41.78 5.12 8.34
C PHE A 102 -41.55 4.02 7.31
N ILE A 103 -40.81 2.97 7.68
CA ILE A 103 -40.50 1.81 6.83
C ILE A 103 -41.18 0.55 7.36
N ALA A 104 -40.91 0.19 8.61
CA ALA A 104 -41.40 -1.06 9.21
C ALA A 104 -41.31 -0.98 10.73
N GLU A 105 -42.03 -1.87 11.38
CA GLU A 105 -42.00 -2.07 12.84
C GLU A 105 -42.11 -3.56 13.19
N ASP A 106 -41.71 -3.89 14.40
CA ASP A 106 -41.94 -5.16 15.04
C ASP A 106 -42.15 -5.00 16.55
N ASP A 107 -43.00 -5.85 17.10
CA ASP A 107 -43.35 -5.89 18.52
C ASP A 107 -42.93 -7.23 19.16
N ASP A 108 -43.44 -8.38 18.71
CA ASP A 108 -43.39 -9.68 19.39
C ASP A 108 -42.90 -10.83 18.49
N ALA A 109 -41.98 -10.62 17.54
CA ALA A 109 -41.56 -11.66 16.60
C ALA A 109 -40.60 -12.69 17.21
N CYS A 110 -40.00 -12.43 18.37
CA CYS A 110 -39.10 -13.39 19.01
C CYS A 110 -39.82 -14.61 19.56
N VAL A 111 -39.23 -15.80 19.41
CA VAL A 111 -39.73 -17.03 20.02
C VAL A 111 -39.38 -17.07 21.53
N ASN A 112 -38.26 -16.49 21.92
CA ASN A 112 -37.80 -16.41 23.30
C ASN A 112 -36.83 -15.22 23.49
N PRO A 113 -37.16 -14.20 24.29
CA PRO A 113 -38.46 -14.02 24.97
C PRO A 113 -39.57 -13.63 23.97
N VAL A 114 -40.78 -14.11 24.16
CA VAL A 114 -41.92 -13.92 23.24
C VAL A 114 -42.42 -12.46 23.14
N PHE A 115 -41.93 -11.58 24.00
CA PHE A 115 -42.28 -10.17 24.06
C PHE A 115 -41.17 -9.28 23.48
N ALA A 116 -40.16 -9.86 22.78
CA ALA A 116 -39.09 -9.09 22.21
C ALA A 116 -39.22 -9.01 20.68
N SER A 117 -38.74 -7.93 20.15
CA SER A 117 -38.83 -7.61 18.71
C SER A 117 -37.72 -8.24 17.90
N ASP A 118 -38.07 -8.62 16.65
CA ASP A 118 -37.14 -9.10 15.62
C ASP A 118 -37.52 -8.51 14.27
N LEU A 119 -36.99 -7.32 13.98
CA LEU A 119 -37.37 -6.53 12.81
C LEU A 119 -36.40 -6.73 11.64
N VAL A 120 -36.91 -7.25 10.52
CA VAL A 120 -36.22 -7.34 9.24
C VAL A 120 -36.83 -6.36 8.23
N PHE A 121 -36.01 -5.52 7.58
CA PHE A 121 -36.49 -4.60 6.56
C PHE A 121 -35.49 -4.39 5.43
N ALA A 122 -36.01 -3.96 4.26
CA ALA A 122 -35.22 -3.72 3.08
C ALA A 122 -34.53 -2.35 3.13
N VAL A 123 -33.29 -2.30 2.62
CA VAL A 123 -32.50 -1.09 2.57
C VAL A 123 -31.85 -0.90 1.18
N SER A 124 -31.63 0.36 0.83
CA SER A 124 -30.93 0.76 -0.41
C SER A 124 -29.59 1.42 -0.10
N ALA A 125 -28.58 1.16 -0.92
CA ALA A 125 -27.26 1.75 -0.78
C ALA A 125 -27.29 3.28 -0.69
N GLY A 126 -26.53 3.85 0.24
CA GLY A 126 -26.37 5.30 0.41
C GLY A 126 -27.55 6.04 1.05
N ILE A 127 -28.65 5.35 1.37
CA ILE A 127 -29.78 5.94 2.10
C ILE A 127 -29.54 5.81 3.60
N THR A 128 -29.75 6.91 4.34
CA THR A 128 -29.65 6.87 5.81
C THR A 128 -30.94 6.36 6.41
N TYR A 129 -30.81 5.39 7.29
CA TYR A 129 -31.90 4.78 8.06
C TYR A 129 -31.71 5.08 9.55
N TYR A 130 -32.83 5.11 10.25
CA TYR A 130 -32.90 5.24 11.69
C TYR A 130 -33.68 4.08 12.27
N VAL A 131 -33.17 3.54 13.38
CA VAL A 131 -33.85 2.53 14.18
C VAL A 131 -34.15 3.10 15.54
N ARG A 132 -35.39 2.96 15.99
CA ARG A 132 -35.88 3.39 17.28
C ARG A 132 -36.28 2.17 18.08
N VAL A 133 -35.65 1.99 19.24
CA VAL A 133 -35.95 0.91 20.18
C VAL A 133 -36.63 1.51 21.40
N GLY A 134 -37.82 1.02 21.71
CA GLY A 134 -38.61 1.44 22.87
C GLY A 134 -39.39 0.27 23.43
N GLY A 135 -40.38 0.56 24.27
CA GLY A 135 -41.32 -0.45 24.77
C GLY A 135 -42.70 -0.29 24.16
N SER A 136 -43.43 -1.38 24.13
CA SER A 136 -44.86 -1.39 23.85
C SER A 136 -45.60 -0.68 24.99
N PHE A 137 -46.43 0.31 24.68
CA PHE A 137 -47.16 1.18 25.65
C PHE A 137 -46.22 1.90 26.63
N THR A 138 -46.27 1.51 27.93
CA THR A 138 -45.45 2.09 29.02
C THR A 138 -44.31 1.21 29.45
N ASN A 139 -44.09 0.11 28.74
CA ASN A 139 -43.01 -0.85 29.06
C ASN A 139 -41.63 -0.20 28.90
N ALA A 140 -40.78 -0.43 29.86
CA ALA A 140 -39.39 0.04 29.86
C ALA A 140 -38.52 -0.96 30.62
N GLY A 141 -37.29 -1.10 30.16
CA GLY A 141 -36.36 -2.04 30.75
C GLY A 141 -35.00 -2.03 30.09
N THR A 142 -34.27 -3.12 30.22
CA THR A 142 -33.01 -3.35 29.53
C THR A 142 -33.20 -4.29 28.35
N TYR A 143 -32.50 -4.04 27.28
CA TYR A 143 -32.44 -4.93 26.11
C TYR A 143 -30.99 -5.15 25.67
N GLU A 144 -30.80 -6.28 25.05
CA GLU A 144 -29.57 -6.64 24.32
C GLU A 144 -29.99 -7.36 23.05
N GLY A 145 -29.23 -7.13 21.97
CA GLY A 145 -29.54 -7.71 20.68
C GLY A 145 -28.42 -7.55 19.68
N THR A 146 -28.74 -7.83 18.42
CA THR A 146 -27.81 -7.77 17.32
C THR A 146 -28.37 -6.92 16.18
N PHE A 147 -27.47 -6.21 15.50
CA PHE A 147 -27.74 -5.56 14.23
C PHE A 147 -26.98 -6.31 13.14
N SER A 148 -27.68 -6.99 12.26
CA SER A 148 -27.13 -7.80 11.18
C SER A 148 -27.51 -7.27 9.81
N CYS A 149 -26.70 -7.55 8.79
CA CYS A 149 -26.93 -7.08 7.44
C CYS A 149 -26.69 -8.19 6.41
N ASN A 150 -27.59 -8.28 5.44
CA ASN A 150 -27.42 -9.08 4.23
C ASN A 150 -27.46 -8.14 3.02
N LEU A 151 -26.30 -7.55 2.68
CA LEU A 151 -26.17 -6.52 1.65
C LEU A 151 -25.43 -7.05 0.43
N SER A 152 -25.87 -6.64 -0.76
CA SER A 152 -25.14 -6.81 -2.00
C SER A 152 -24.36 -5.52 -2.28
N ILE A 153 -23.04 -5.57 -2.15
CA ILE A 153 -22.13 -4.47 -2.45
C ILE A 153 -21.51 -4.75 -3.81
N LEU A 154 -21.92 -3.97 -4.78
CA LEU A 154 -21.49 -4.11 -6.17
C LEU A 154 -20.09 -3.53 -6.38
N GLY A 155 -19.33 -4.15 -7.25
CA GLY A 155 -18.00 -3.71 -7.66
C GLY A 155 -17.15 -4.86 -8.19
N CYS A 156 -15.94 -4.54 -8.64
CA CYS A 156 -15.02 -5.58 -9.07
C CYS A 156 -14.47 -6.36 -7.87
N THR A 157 -14.72 -7.67 -7.85
CA THR A 157 -14.28 -8.59 -6.77
C THR A 157 -12.97 -9.32 -7.09
N ASN A 158 -12.38 -9.08 -8.26
CA ASN A 158 -11.12 -9.72 -8.63
C ASN A 158 -9.90 -8.89 -8.15
N PRO A 159 -9.06 -9.40 -7.23
CA PRO A 159 -7.92 -8.67 -6.70
C PRO A 159 -6.82 -8.36 -7.72
N LEU A 160 -6.85 -9.00 -8.90
CA LEU A 160 -5.92 -8.72 -10.01
C LEU A 160 -6.40 -7.61 -10.94
N SER A 161 -7.58 -7.02 -10.71
CA SER A 161 -8.07 -5.90 -11.52
C SER A 161 -7.57 -4.56 -10.98
N CYS A 162 -7.48 -3.60 -11.88
CA CYS A 162 -7.03 -2.24 -11.58
C CYS A 162 -7.98 -1.48 -10.65
N ASN A 163 -9.25 -1.81 -10.73
CA ASN A 163 -10.34 -1.21 -9.96
C ASN A 163 -10.94 -2.18 -8.93
N PHE A 164 -10.11 -3.11 -8.40
CA PHE A 164 -10.54 -4.01 -7.33
C PHE A 164 -11.15 -3.23 -6.15
N ASN A 165 -12.36 -3.64 -5.75
CA ASN A 165 -13.02 -3.09 -4.59
C ASN A 165 -13.04 -4.14 -3.46
N PRO A 166 -12.21 -3.99 -2.40
CA PRO A 166 -12.10 -5.00 -1.34
C PRO A 166 -13.36 -5.14 -0.47
N VAL A 167 -14.30 -4.19 -0.55
CA VAL A 167 -15.58 -4.28 0.17
C VAL A 167 -16.70 -4.86 -0.68
N ALA A 168 -16.52 -4.99 -2.00
CA ALA A 168 -17.50 -5.60 -2.88
C ALA A 168 -17.62 -7.11 -2.59
N ASN A 169 -18.85 -7.58 -2.50
CA ASN A 169 -19.17 -9.01 -2.36
C ASN A 169 -19.93 -9.56 -3.57
N THR A 170 -20.27 -8.69 -4.52
CA THR A 170 -21.00 -9.05 -5.74
C THR A 170 -20.32 -8.38 -6.93
N ASN A 171 -19.79 -9.21 -7.85
CA ASN A 171 -19.16 -8.71 -9.06
C ASN A 171 -20.23 -8.13 -9.99
N ASP A 172 -20.05 -6.86 -10.39
CA ASP A 172 -20.93 -6.14 -11.31
C ASP A 172 -20.45 -6.14 -12.76
N GLY A 173 -19.35 -6.85 -13.04
CA GLY A 173 -18.74 -6.90 -14.38
C GLY A 173 -17.85 -5.70 -14.71
N SER A 174 -17.61 -4.79 -13.77
CA SER A 174 -16.83 -3.55 -13.99
C SER A 174 -15.32 -3.74 -13.93
N CYS A 175 -14.83 -4.98 -13.75
CA CYS A 175 -13.39 -5.24 -13.60
C CYS A 175 -12.58 -4.74 -14.80
N ASP A 176 -11.62 -3.86 -14.53
CA ASP A 176 -10.63 -3.37 -15.49
C ASP A 176 -9.30 -4.13 -15.29
N PHE A 177 -8.81 -4.74 -16.38
CA PHE A 177 -7.54 -5.48 -16.40
C PHE A 177 -6.49 -4.81 -17.30
N SER A 178 -6.69 -3.56 -17.70
CA SER A 178 -5.83 -2.89 -18.66
C SER A 178 -5.20 -1.59 -18.15
N SER A 179 -5.94 -0.77 -17.42
CA SER A 179 -5.51 0.60 -17.10
C SER A 179 -4.33 0.70 -16.13
N CYS A 180 -3.99 -0.39 -15.44
CA CYS A 180 -2.88 -0.42 -14.48
C CYS A 180 -1.79 -1.45 -14.84
N TYR A 181 -1.88 -2.05 -16.03
CA TYR A 181 -0.87 -2.96 -16.54
C TYR A 181 0.13 -2.20 -17.41
N GLY A 182 1.41 -2.46 -17.21
CA GLY A 182 2.50 -1.82 -17.94
C GLY A 182 3.84 -2.24 -17.37
N CYS A 183 4.92 -1.69 -17.93
CA CYS A 183 6.26 -1.99 -17.44
C CYS A 183 6.54 -1.32 -16.09
N LYS A 184 6.75 -2.10 -15.03
CA LYS A 184 7.03 -1.64 -13.65
C LYS A 184 8.50 -1.37 -13.33
N TYR A 185 9.43 -1.73 -14.20
CA TYR A 185 10.85 -1.62 -13.92
C TYR A 185 11.36 -0.23 -14.30
N ALA A 186 11.79 0.55 -13.31
CA ALA A 186 12.22 1.94 -13.49
C ALA A 186 13.44 2.12 -14.42
N ASN A 187 14.20 1.05 -14.68
CA ASN A 187 15.33 1.03 -15.60
C ASN A 187 14.95 0.60 -17.03
N ALA A 188 13.68 0.34 -17.29
CA ALA A 188 13.19 0.06 -18.64
C ALA A 188 12.96 1.35 -19.42
N LEU A 189 13.12 1.28 -20.74
CA LEU A 189 12.91 2.42 -21.65
C LEU A 189 11.45 2.86 -21.75
N ASN A 190 10.54 1.93 -21.49
CA ASN A 190 9.09 2.13 -21.50
C ASN A 190 8.48 1.98 -20.10
N TYR A 191 9.22 2.37 -19.05
CA TYR A 191 8.72 2.38 -17.69
C TYR A 191 7.45 3.23 -17.57
N ASP A 192 6.41 2.63 -16.97
CA ASP A 192 5.16 3.32 -16.65
C ASP A 192 5.04 3.47 -15.11
N PRO A 193 5.16 4.67 -14.57
CA PRO A 193 5.06 4.91 -13.13
C PRO A 193 3.64 4.69 -12.57
N THR A 194 2.63 4.59 -13.44
CA THR A 194 1.23 4.34 -13.06
C THR A 194 0.88 2.85 -13.03
N ALA A 195 1.70 2.01 -13.66
CA ALA A 195 1.48 0.57 -13.66
C ALA A 195 1.63 -0.03 -12.26
N THR A 196 0.62 -0.76 -11.81
CA THR A 196 0.64 -1.54 -10.57
C THR A 196 0.94 -3.02 -10.84
N PHE A 197 0.64 -3.50 -12.04
CA PHE A 197 0.92 -4.85 -12.51
C PHE A 197 1.85 -4.83 -13.72
N ASP A 198 2.85 -5.72 -13.70
CA ASP A 198 3.75 -5.90 -14.84
C ASP A 198 3.06 -6.74 -15.92
N ASP A 199 3.01 -6.24 -17.14
CA ASP A 199 2.43 -6.91 -18.31
C ASP A 199 3.48 -7.66 -19.16
N GLY A 200 4.75 -7.64 -18.74
CA GLY A 200 5.86 -8.25 -19.47
C GLY A 200 6.32 -7.44 -20.68
N SER A 201 5.82 -6.21 -20.89
CA SER A 201 6.16 -5.37 -22.04
C SER A 201 7.49 -4.61 -21.90
N CYS A 202 8.23 -4.80 -20.79
CA CYS A 202 9.41 -4.03 -20.50
C CYS A 202 10.50 -4.13 -21.57
N LEU A 203 10.93 -2.99 -22.07
CA LEU A 203 12.03 -2.85 -23.01
C LEU A 203 13.27 -2.31 -22.27
N PHE A 204 14.34 -3.06 -22.31
CA PHE A 204 15.61 -2.63 -21.71
C PHE A 204 16.59 -2.18 -22.78
N ALA A 205 17.42 -1.17 -22.48
CA ALA A 205 18.51 -0.79 -23.35
C ALA A 205 19.44 -2.00 -23.57
N ALA A 206 19.89 -2.20 -24.81
CA ALA A 206 20.86 -3.26 -25.11
C ALA A 206 22.16 -2.99 -24.35
N VAL A 207 22.64 -4.00 -23.62
CA VAL A 207 23.96 -3.96 -23.01
C VAL A 207 24.98 -4.26 -24.12
N ILE A 208 25.73 -3.25 -24.53
CA ILE A 208 26.81 -3.38 -25.52
C ILE A 208 28.13 -3.31 -24.76
N PRO A 209 28.81 -4.45 -24.55
CA PRO A 209 30.09 -4.45 -23.89
C PRO A 209 31.20 -3.95 -24.84
N GLY A 210 32.12 -3.18 -24.31
CA GLY A 210 33.24 -2.64 -25.07
C GLY A 210 34.05 -1.64 -24.25
N CYS A 211 35.12 -1.11 -24.84
CA CYS A 211 35.88 -0.02 -24.20
C CYS A 211 35.08 1.27 -24.21
N THR A 212 34.76 1.82 -23.04
CA THR A 212 34.02 3.09 -22.88
C THR A 212 34.90 4.29 -22.66
N ASN A 213 36.23 4.12 -22.57
CA ASN A 213 37.18 5.21 -22.42
C ASN A 213 37.56 5.81 -23.76
N SER A 214 37.19 7.09 -23.99
CA SER A 214 37.46 7.79 -25.26
C SER A 214 38.92 8.02 -25.56
N VAL A 215 39.87 7.85 -24.60
CA VAL A 215 41.31 7.96 -24.78
C VAL A 215 41.95 6.64 -25.28
N ALA A 216 41.23 5.52 -25.15
CA ALA A 216 41.73 4.24 -25.61
C ALA A 216 41.70 4.14 -27.15
N SER A 217 42.67 3.44 -27.72
CA SER A 217 42.78 3.24 -29.17
C SER A 217 41.65 2.43 -29.78
N ASN A 218 40.99 1.58 -28.96
CA ASN A 218 39.85 0.76 -29.32
C ASN A 218 38.55 1.24 -28.70
N TYR A 219 38.44 2.55 -28.42
CA TYR A 219 37.19 3.13 -27.92
C TYR A 219 35.99 2.75 -28.80
N ASN A 220 34.93 2.28 -28.17
CA ASN A 220 33.66 1.97 -28.83
C ASN A 220 32.58 2.95 -28.33
N ASN A 221 32.21 3.91 -29.17
CA ASN A 221 31.20 4.91 -28.84
C ASN A 221 29.77 4.32 -28.66
N LEU A 222 29.54 3.06 -29.07
CA LEU A 222 28.29 2.34 -28.88
C LEU A 222 28.28 1.51 -27.59
N ALA A 223 29.45 1.31 -26.96
CA ALA A 223 29.54 0.55 -25.73
C ALA A 223 28.78 1.26 -24.59
N THR A 224 27.89 0.52 -23.92
CA THR A 224 27.14 0.99 -22.74
C THR A 224 27.73 0.49 -21.42
N VAL A 225 28.61 -0.52 -21.49
CA VAL A 225 29.29 -1.10 -20.33
C VAL A 225 30.76 -1.37 -20.70
N ASP A 226 31.67 -0.90 -19.85
CA ASP A 226 33.10 -1.22 -20.00
C ASP A 226 33.31 -2.70 -19.67
N ASN A 227 33.94 -3.40 -20.59
CA ASN A 227 34.29 -4.82 -20.45
C ASN A 227 35.78 -5.04 -20.10
N GLY A 228 36.52 -3.97 -19.78
CA GLY A 228 37.95 -4.01 -19.46
C GLY A 228 38.85 -4.21 -20.67
N SER A 229 38.33 -4.10 -21.90
CA SER A 229 39.11 -4.33 -23.14
C SER A 229 39.87 -3.11 -23.64
N CYS A 230 39.87 -1.99 -22.90
CA CYS A 230 40.52 -0.76 -23.33
C CYS A 230 42.02 -0.95 -23.59
N LEU A 231 42.49 -0.54 -24.79
CA LEU A 231 43.86 -0.61 -25.20
C LEU A 231 44.51 0.76 -25.19
N TYR A 232 45.64 0.87 -24.50
CA TYR A 232 46.46 2.08 -24.41
C TYR A 232 47.85 1.78 -24.94
N PRO A 233 48.11 2.02 -26.22
CA PRO A 233 49.44 1.82 -26.80
C PRO A 233 50.51 2.75 -26.21
N GLY A 234 51.71 2.29 -26.05
CA GLY A 234 52.83 3.01 -25.53
C GLY A 234 53.92 2.10 -25.02
N CYS A 235 55.03 2.65 -24.59
CA CYS A 235 56.13 1.84 -24.02
C CYS A 235 55.72 1.26 -22.66
N THR A 236 55.69 -0.06 -22.56
CA THR A 236 55.36 -0.81 -21.35
C THR A 236 56.56 -1.26 -20.52
N ASN A 237 57.80 -1.00 -21.00
CA ASN A 237 59.02 -1.39 -20.30
C ASN A 237 59.37 -0.31 -19.25
N ALA A 238 59.33 -0.67 -17.97
CA ALA A 238 59.64 0.24 -16.86
C ALA A 238 61.08 0.76 -16.84
N SER A 239 62.00 0.12 -17.61
CA SER A 239 63.38 0.55 -17.73
C SER A 239 63.60 1.51 -18.89
N ALA A 240 62.61 1.82 -19.70
CA ALA A 240 62.70 2.75 -20.80
C ALA A 240 62.48 4.19 -20.31
N TYR A 241 63.15 5.15 -20.94
CA TYR A 241 63.05 6.56 -20.64
C TYR A 241 61.65 7.11 -20.91
N ASN A 242 61.00 6.60 -21.91
CA ASN A 242 59.66 6.97 -22.32
C ASN A 242 58.62 5.95 -21.82
N PHE A 243 58.88 5.33 -20.68
CA PHE A 243 57.91 4.41 -20.04
C PHE A 243 56.57 5.12 -19.78
N ASN A 244 55.50 4.54 -20.26
CA ASN A 244 54.17 5.01 -20.04
C ASN A 244 53.44 4.10 -19.07
N PRO A 245 53.22 4.49 -17.79
CA PRO A 245 52.59 3.66 -16.79
C PRO A 245 51.10 3.37 -17.08
N VAL A 246 50.51 4.10 -18.03
CA VAL A 246 49.12 3.87 -18.45
C VAL A 246 49.03 2.92 -19.64
N ALA A 247 50.13 2.70 -20.36
CA ALA A 247 50.17 1.80 -21.48
C ALA A 247 49.99 0.34 -21.03
N ASN A 248 49.08 -0.37 -21.70
CA ASN A 248 48.87 -1.82 -21.52
C ASN A 248 49.15 -2.63 -22.78
N VAL A 249 49.52 -1.95 -23.86
CA VAL A 249 49.98 -2.55 -25.12
C VAL A 249 51.28 -1.89 -25.54
N ASP A 250 52.33 -2.72 -25.69
CA ASP A 250 53.62 -2.21 -26.23
C ASP A 250 53.43 -1.88 -27.71
N ASP A 251 53.73 -0.63 -28.09
CA ASP A 251 53.66 -0.15 -29.46
C ASP A 251 55.04 -0.16 -30.15
N GLY A 252 56.06 -0.70 -29.49
CA GLY A 252 57.44 -0.75 -29.97
C GLY A 252 58.19 0.59 -29.86
N SER A 253 57.62 1.58 -29.16
CA SER A 253 58.23 2.91 -29.01
C SER A 253 59.23 3.00 -27.86
N CYS A 254 59.50 1.88 -27.13
CA CYS A 254 60.39 1.91 -25.97
C CYS A 254 61.80 2.38 -26.32
N ASP A 255 62.20 3.47 -25.70
CA ASP A 255 63.58 3.93 -25.74
C ASP A 255 64.36 3.35 -24.56
N LEU A 256 65.02 2.22 -24.82
CA LEU A 256 65.83 1.51 -23.83
C LEU A 256 67.27 2.01 -23.77
N ILE A 257 67.65 2.66 -24.79
CA ILE A 257 68.95 3.29 -24.85
C ILE A 257 68.70 4.74 -24.51
N GLY A 258 68.97 5.12 -23.27
CA GLY A 258 69.10 6.53 -23.01
C GLY A 258 70.07 7.07 -24.03
N THR A 259 69.51 7.79 -25.01
CA THR A 259 70.38 8.65 -25.80
C THR A 259 70.92 9.70 -24.81
N CYS A 260 71.92 9.30 -24.05
CA CYS A 260 72.78 10.24 -23.41
C CYS A 260 73.29 11.16 -24.57
N PHE A 261 72.63 12.34 -24.69
CA PHE A 261 73.07 13.31 -25.72
C PHE A 261 74.55 13.54 -25.52
N GLY A 262 75.34 12.92 -26.35
CA GLY A 262 76.82 12.89 -26.22
C GLY A 262 77.47 11.54 -26.09
N ASP A 263 76.68 10.43 -25.91
CA ASP A 263 77.17 9.03 -26.00
C ASP A 263 77.21 8.62 -27.49
N MET A 264 78.33 8.94 -28.12
CA MET A 264 78.48 8.76 -29.54
C MET A 264 78.81 7.30 -29.92
N ASN A 265 79.37 6.53 -28.99
CA ASN A 265 79.73 5.13 -29.19
C ASN A 265 78.60 4.17 -28.70
N GLN A 266 77.53 4.72 -28.03
CA GLN A 266 76.36 4.01 -27.51
C GLN A 266 76.71 2.95 -26.46
N ASP A 267 77.75 3.19 -25.65
CA ASP A 267 78.14 2.28 -24.57
C ASP A 267 77.42 2.58 -23.23
N GLY A 268 76.57 3.61 -23.18
CA GLY A 268 75.79 4.00 -22.03
C GLY A 268 76.49 4.95 -21.05
N VAL A 269 77.71 5.40 -21.36
CA VAL A 269 78.53 6.29 -20.50
C VAL A 269 79.14 7.39 -21.30
N ILE A 270 78.88 8.64 -20.97
CA ILE A 270 79.52 9.78 -21.62
C ILE A 270 80.97 9.89 -21.12
N THR A 271 81.91 9.58 -21.98
CA THR A 271 83.39 9.65 -21.69
C THR A 271 84.13 10.50 -22.70
N ILE A 272 85.43 10.61 -22.51
CA ILE A 272 86.31 11.32 -23.47
C ILE A 272 86.29 10.64 -24.85
N GLU A 273 85.97 9.38 -24.93
CA GLU A 273 85.86 8.58 -26.16
C GLU A 273 84.74 9.09 -27.06
N ASP A 274 83.60 9.48 -26.47
CA ASP A 274 82.48 10.11 -27.17
C ASP A 274 82.80 11.43 -27.74
N VAL A 275 83.53 12.21 -26.96
CA VAL A 275 84.06 13.55 -27.43
C VAL A 275 85.02 13.37 -28.59
N MET A 276 85.85 12.34 -28.57
CA MET A 276 86.78 12.06 -29.64
C MET A 276 86.01 11.59 -30.90
N LEU A 277 85.00 10.80 -30.77
CA LEU A 277 84.10 10.38 -31.87
C LEU A 277 83.36 11.60 -32.45
N PHE A 278 82.81 12.46 -31.60
CA PHE A 278 82.19 13.73 -32.05
C PHE A 278 83.12 14.57 -32.84
N ILE A 279 84.36 14.79 -32.36
CA ILE A 279 85.38 15.59 -33.04
C ILE A 279 85.77 14.89 -34.36
N ALA A 280 85.86 13.56 -34.42
CA ALA A 280 86.23 12.83 -35.63
C ALA A 280 85.13 12.92 -36.73
N THR A 281 83.88 13.14 -36.34
CA THR A 281 82.78 13.31 -37.28
C THR A 281 82.41 14.77 -37.57
N PHE A 282 83.06 15.70 -36.85
CA PHE A 282 82.79 17.11 -37.00
C PHE A 282 83.28 17.65 -38.40
N GLY A 283 82.33 18.13 -39.16
CA GLY A 283 82.63 18.61 -40.50
C GLY A 283 82.43 17.58 -41.60
N THR A 284 82.05 16.38 -41.30
CA THR A 284 81.61 15.40 -42.30
C THR A 284 80.11 15.60 -42.67
N ASN A 285 79.81 15.48 -43.97
CA ASN A 285 78.43 15.63 -44.40
C ASN A 285 77.60 14.43 -43.91
N CYS A 286 76.38 14.71 -43.32
CA CYS A 286 75.37 13.70 -43.05
C CYS A 286 74.76 13.22 -44.39
N ASN A 287 74.98 11.97 -44.78
CA ASN A 287 74.33 11.35 -45.90
C ASN A 287 73.05 10.66 -45.39
#